data_8bbd81e6b0d76de595e126145da9a3b6
#
_entry.id   8bbd81e6b0d76de595e126145da9a3b6
#
_cell.length_a   1.000
_cell.length_b   1.000
_cell.length_c   1.000
_cell.angle_alpha   90.00
_cell.angle_beta   90.00
_cell.angle_gamma   90.00
#
_symmetry.space_group_name_H-M   'P 1'
#
loop_
_entity.id
_entity.type
_entity.pdbx_description
1 polymer ?
#
loop_
_entity_poly.entity_id
_entity_poly.type
_entity_poly.pdbx_seq_one_letter_code
_entity_poly.pdbx_strand_id
1 'polypeptide(L)'
;MKKLSLCLCMFLVSCASKTPSKSSTASSAAHFPPAKQTPAPQLIVQADYTETLDTYSAVIEGTKIATKGGFAKVKELMSDDEIFNVKSAVGYSVEDVDHDGTDECIIGEIRKFDNGEVYTNDVYAIYAIYAIDNNEVNLLLDVISPAYAFRFDENAFFYGSTEADGASHYGIFHLEKGKLKWKEFFFTKDHNTFYKNTTGNLDISNSEKISITEDDFIHDQMTYALIEYTNDYNSIENYDIGLRADWAKDRDLSKYKTYEEYVVDASAEQILLTPVAPLKNIKLLSVEYTTEEFKTKEIRTIDTLDPAHPLCLTTYLESTIPNIAIQFEYKDQVQTYTISLSGFDGSIVLTPLEI
;
A
#
# COMPACT_ATOMS: atom_id res chain seq x y z
N MET A 1 -19.23 15.00 38.36
CA MET A 1 -19.35 13.58 38.71
C MET A 1 -20.73 13.10 38.31
N LYS A 2 -20.86 12.44 37.16
CA LYS A 2 -22.04 11.66 36.76
C LYS A 2 -21.51 10.38 36.12
N LYS A 3 -21.78 9.25 36.79
CA LYS A 3 -21.43 7.91 36.36
C LYS A 3 -22.36 7.50 35.22
N LEU A 4 -21.82 7.12 34.08
CA LEU A 4 -22.55 6.42 33.00
C LEU A 4 -22.35 4.92 33.20
N SER A 5 -23.46 4.22 33.37
CA SER A 5 -23.54 2.76 33.57
C SER A 5 -23.63 2.09 32.18
N LEU A 6 -22.69 1.21 31.91
CA LEU A 6 -22.65 0.43 30.67
C LEU A 6 -23.42 -0.88 30.88
N CYS A 7 -24.55 -1.08 30.20
CA CYS A 7 -25.32 -2.30 30.23
C CYS A 7 -24.73 -3.30 29.21
N LEU A 8 -24.17 -4.41 29.71
CA LEU A 8 -23.65 -5.54 28.94
C LEU A 8 -24.76 -6.58 28.77
N CYS A 9 -25.31 -6.74 27.57
CA CYS A 9 -26.24 -7.83 27.26
C CYS A 9 -25.47 -9.04 26.73
N MET A 10 -25.35 -10.07 27.58
CA MET A 10 -24.91 -11.41 27.15
C MET A 10 -26.09 -12.18 26.55
N PHE A 11 -25.95 -12.63 25.33
CA PHE A 11 -26.81 -13.66 24.75
C PHE A 11 -26.09 -15.02 24.82
N LEU A 12 -26.62 -15.89 25.68
CA LEU A 12 -26.27 -17.31 25.69
C LEU A 12 -27.13 -18.05 24.66
N VAL A 13 -26.51 -18.65 23.65
CA VAL A 13 -27.16 -19.59 22.74
C VAL A 13 -26.76 -21.00 23.16
N SER A 14 -27.75 -21.76 23.61
CA SER A 14 -27.64 -23.17 24.00
C SER A 14 -27.70 -24.07 22.74
N CYS A 15 -26.66 -24.85 22.49
CA CYS A 15 -26.68 -25.91 21.48
C CYS A 15 -27.12 -27.24 22.08
N ALA A 16 -28.27 -27.73 21.65
CA ALA A 16 -28.72 -29.08 21.93
C ALA A 16 -28.20 -30.07 20.88
N SER A 17 -27.45 -31.06 21.34
CA SER A 17 -26.94 -32.17 20.55
C SER A 17 -28.06 -33.18 20.22
N LYS A 18 -28.27 -33.49 18.94
CA LYS A 18 -29.01 -34.67 18.51
C LYS A 18 -28.11 -35.59 17.68
N THR A 19 -27.95 -36.79 18.16
CA THR A 19 -27.30 -37.92 17.47
C THR A 19 -28.19 -38.44 16.32
N PRO A 20 -27.67 -38.75 15.13
CA PRO A 20 -28.41 -39.44 14.09
C PRO A 20 -28.09 -40.92 14.05
N SER A 21 -29.14 -41.71 13.93
CA SER A 21 -29.13 -43.14 13.69
C SER A 21 -28.67 -43.49 12.27
N LYS A 22 -27.94 -44.62 12.15
CA LYS A 22 -27.50 -45.21 10.89
C LYS A 22 -28.70 -45.73 10.08
N SER A 23 -28.78 -45.35 8.83
CA SER A 23 -29.53 -46.03 7.79
C SER A 23 -28.64 -46.17 6.55
N SER A 24 -28.36 -47.41 6.17
CA SER A 24 -27.62 -47.78 4.97
C SER A 24 -28.57 -47.79 3.77
N THR A 25 -28.31 -46.97 2.76
CA THR A 25 -28.85 -47.18 1.41
C THR A 25 -27.79 -46.87 0.39
N ALA A 26 -27.49 -47.84 -0.46
CA ALA A 26 -26.63 -47.74 -1.61
C ALA A 26 -27.23 -46.72 -2.60
N SER A 27 -26.44 -45.74 -3.01
CA SER A 27 -26.80 -44.79 -4.06
C SER A 27 -25.74 -44.73 -5.15
N SER A 28 -26.22 -44.89 -6.36
CA SER A 28 -25.50 -44.87 -7.63
C SER A 28 -24.59 -43.65 -7.75
N ALA A 29 -23.36 -43.86 -8.23
CA ALA A 29 -22.42 -42.79 -8.56
C ALA A 29 -22.99 -41.92 -9.67
N ALA A 30 -23.46 -40.73 -9.33
CA ALA A 30 -23.73 -39.67 -10.29
C ALA A 30 -22.38 -39.13 -10.78
N HIS A 31 -22.14 -39.27 -12.09
CA HIS A 31 -20.98 -38.74 -12.77
C HIS A 31 -21.16 -37.21 -12.85
N PHE A 32 -20.55 -36.46 -11.93
CA PHE A 32 -20.46 -35.00 -12.05
C PHE A 32 -19.41 -34.65 -13.10
N PRO A 33 -19.73 -33.78 -14.08
CA PRO A 33 -18.72 -33.25 -14.97
C PRO A 33 -17.66 -32.50 -14.15
N PRO A 34 -16.38 -32.58 -14.54
CA PRO A 34 -15.33 -31.86 -13.80
C PRO A 34 -15.69 -30.37 -13.73
N ALA A 35 -15.66 -29.82 -12.52
CA ALA A 35 -15.85 -28.40 -12.30
C ALA A 35 -14.84 -27.66 -13.21
N LYS A 36 -15.35 -26.76 -14.06
CA LYS A 36 -14.49 -25.80 -14.74
C LYS A 36 -13.71 -25.09 -13.66
N GLN A 37 -12.40 -25.33 -13.59
CA GLN A 37 -11.49 -24.49 -12.84
C GLN A 37 -11.60 -23.10 -13.46
N THR A 38 -12.20 -22.18 -12.74
CA THR A 38 -12.06 -20.76 -13.01
C THR A 38 -10.57 -20.48 -12.87
N PRO A 39 -9.90 -19.93 -13.90
CA PRO A 39 -8.51 -19.54 -13.75
C PRO A 39 -8.41 -18.64 -12.53
N ALA A 40 -7.44 -18.87 -11.66
CA ALA A 40 -7.11 -17.91 -10.62
C ALA A 40 -6.89 -16.55 -11.30
N PRO A 41 -7.36 -15.43 -10.71
CA PRO A 41 -7.09 -14.12 -11.27
C PRO A 41 -5.57 -14.02 -11.45
N GLN A 42 -5.13 -13.95 -12.71
CA GLN A 42 -3.73 -13.73 -13.00
C GLN A 42 -3.40 -12.33 -12.50
N LEU A 43 -2.34 -12.22 -11.73
CA LEU A 43 -1.69 -10.96 -11.34
C LEU A 43 -1.08 -10.27 -12.60
N ILE A 44 -1.91 -9.97 -13.58
CA ILE A 44 -1.50 -9.27 -14.81
C ILE A 44 -1.27 -7.78 -14.52
N VAL A 45 -1.89 -7.27 -13.45
CA VAL A 45 -2.02 -5.84 -13.19
C VAL A 45 -0.72 -5.16 -12.82
N GLN A 46 0.15 -5.80 -12.06
CA GLN A 46 1.43 -5.19 -11.68
C GLN A 46 2.39 -5.07 -12.88
N ALA A 47 2.28 -5.94 -13.89
CA ALA A 47 2.99 -5.82 -15.15
C ALA A 47 2.54 -4.58 -15.95
N ASP A 48 1.26 -4.21 -15.86
CA ASP A 48 0.70 -3.10 -16.62
C ASP A 48 1.17 -1.72 -16.10
N TYR A 49 1.48 -1.59 -14.81
CA TYR A 49 2.05 -0.37 -14.21
C TYR A 49 3.58 -0.37 -14.12
N THR A 50 4.25 -1.38 -14.63
CA THR A 50 5.72 -1.53 -14.54
C THR A 50 6.44 -0.30 -15.11
N GLU A 51 6.05 0.18 -16.29
CA GLU A 51 6.68 1.37 -16.91
C GLU A 51 6.48 2.63 -16.06
N THR A 52 5.31 2.76 -15.42
CA THR A 52 5.03 3.87 -14.51
C THR A 52 5.94 3.81 -13.29
N LEU A 53 6.02 2.67 -12.61
CA LEU A 53 6.84 2.48 -11.41
C LEU A 53 8.33 2.59 -11.70
N ASP A 54 8.81 2.02 -12.82
CA ASP A 54 10.19 2.19 -13.30
C ASP A 54 10.51 3.68 -13.57
N THR A 55 9.52 4.46 -14.01
CA THR A 55 9.69 5.89 -14.20
C THR A 55 9.88 6.62 -12.88
N TYR A 56 9.13 6.27 -11.83
CA TYR A 56 9.34 6.86 -10.49
C TYR A 56 10.73 6.52 -9.96
N SER A 57 11.16 5.26 -10.03
CA SER A 57 12.52 4.87 -9.64
C SER A 57 13.57 5.68 -10.39
N ALA A 58 13.49 5.73 -11.71
CA ALA A 58 14.45 6.44 -12.57
C ALA A 58 14.48 7.96 -12.32
N VAL A 59 13.33 8.59 -11.98
CA VAL A 59 13.29 10.03 -11.64
C VAL A 59 13.96 10.28 -10.29
N ILE A 60 13.71 9.43 -9.29
CA ILE A 60 14.34 9.57 -7.97
C ILE A 60 15.86 9.36 -8.08
N GLU A 61 16.32 8.43 -8.93
CA GLU A 61 17.75 8.23 -9.22
C GLU A 61 18.40 9.34 -10.07
N GLY A 62 17.60 10.26 -10.59
CA GLY A 62 18.08 11.33 -11.47
C GLY A 62 18.46 10.85 -12.89
N THR A 63 18.09 9.64 -13.28
CA THR A 63 18.37 9.06 -14.59
C THR A 63 17.32 9.39 -15.65
N LYS A 64 16.12 9.85 -15.22
CA LYS A 64 15.00 10.28 -16.08
C LYS A 64 14.41 11.60 -15.61
N ILE A 65 13.88 12.38 -16.54
CA ILE A 65 13.13 13.61 -16.25
C ILE A 65 11.67 13.39 -16.63
N ALA A 66 10.75 13.59 -15.67
CA ALA A 66 9.32 13.60 -15.90
C ALA A 66 8.69 14.83 -15.21
N THR A 67 7.56 15.30 -15.75
CA THR A 67 6.92 16.55 -15.32
C THR A 67 5.45 16.36 -14.91
N LYS A 68 4.80 15.24 -15.27
CA LYS A 68 3.41 14.94 -14.97
C LYS A 68 3.33 13.61 -14.23
N GLY A 69 2.34 13.46 -13.36
CA GLY A 69 2.14 12.25 -12.57
C GLY A 69 2.73 12.36 -11.17
N GLY A 70 2.57 13.51 -10.50
CA GLY A 70 3.05 13.73 -9.14
C GLY A 70 4.55 13.98 -9.01
N PHE A 71 5.29 14.04 -10.14
CA PHE A 71 6.76 14.25 -10.08
C PHE A 71 7.18 15.61 -9.52
N ALA A 72 6.28 16.61 -9.52
CA ALA A 72 6.54 17.86 -8.81
C ALA A 72 6.68 17.61 -7.30
N LYS A 73 5.79 16.80 -6.73
CA LYS A 73 5.81 16.40 -5.32
C LYS A 73 7.01 15.52 -4.97
N VAL A 74 7.36 14.57 -5.84
CA VAL A 74 8.58 13.76 -5.67
C VAL A 74 9.83 14.65 -5.61
N LYS A 75 9.92 15.69 -6.44
CA LYS A 75 11.04 16.64 -6.41
C LYS A 75 11.08 17.50 -5.13
N GLU A 76 9.92 17.82 -4.58
CA GLU A 76 9.84 18.46 -3.26
C GLU A 76 10.46 17.56 -2.18
N LEU A 77 10.09 16.27 -2.15
CA LEU A 77 10.70 15.29 -1.24
C LEU A 77 12.22 15.14 -1.46
N MET A 78 12.68 15.11 -2.72
CA MET A 78 14.11 15.05 -3.04
C MET A 78 14.89 16.27 -2.56
N SER A 79 14.22 17.39 -2.30
CA SER A 79 14.82 18.64 -1.82
C SER A 79 14.69 18.80 -0.31
N ASP A 80 14.05 17.85 0.37
CA ASP A 80 13.86 17.86 1.82
C ASP A 80 15.05 17.17 2.50
N ASP A 81 15.85 17.94 3.22
CA ASP A 81 17.05 17.45 3.91
C ASP A 81 16.71 16.47 5.07
N GLU A 82 15.44 16.40 5.50
CA GLU A 82 14.99 15.45 6.54
C GLU A 82 14.69 14.05 5.98
N ILE A 83 14.59 13.92 4.64
CA ILE A 83 14.27 12.65 3.97
C ILE A 83 15.54 11.99 3.45
N PHE A 84 16.10 11.06 4.21
CA PHE A 84 17.33 10.34 3.84
C PHE A 84 17.16 9.39 2.66
N ASN A 85 15.98 8.80 2.49
CA ASN A 85 15.71 7.84 1.43
C ASN A 85 14.35 8.13 0.76
N VAL A 86 14.39 8.85 -0.34
CA VAL A 86 13.19 9.25 -1.10
C VAL A 86 12.47 8.02 -1.68
N LYS A 87 13.18 6.96 -2.07
CA LYS A 87 12.55 5.73 -2.56
C LYS A 87 11.68 5.03 -1.50
N SER A 88 12.08 5.10 -0.23
CA SER A 88 11.28 4.57 0.87
C SER A 88 10.13 5.49 1.27
N ALA A 89 10.20 6.78 0.95
CA ALA A 89 9.17 7.77 1.23
C ALA A 89 8.09 7.87 0.13
N VAL A 90 8.38 7.45 -1.09
CA VAL A 90 7.39 7.40 -2.18
C VAL A 90 6.77 6.01 -2.22
N GLY A 91 5.46 5.96 -2.03
CA GLY A 91 4.69 4.73 -2.01
C GLY A 91 3.75 4.57 -3.20
N TYR A 92 3.33 3.33 -3.42
CA TYR A 92 2.29 3.00 -4.38
C TYR A 92 1.38 1.88 -3.85
N SER A 93 0.11 1.89 -4.27
CA SER A 93 -0.78 0.74 -4.21
C SER A 93 -1.36 0.44 -5.58
N VAL A 94 -1.67 -0.83 -5.82
CA VAL A 94 -2.36 -1.29 -7.02
C VAL A 94 -3.55 -2.12 -6.55
N GLU A 95 -4.75 -1.59 -6.74
CA GLU A 95 -5.98 -2.16 -6.22
C GLU A 95 -7.20 -1.71 -7.04
N ASP A 96 -8.22 -2.55 -7.12
CA ASP A 96 -9.51 -2.24 -7.75
C ASP A 96 -10.34 -1.37 -6.80
N VAL A 97 -10.09 -0.06 -6.86
CA VAL A 97 -10.66 0.95 -5.94
C VAL A 97 -12.15 1.15 -6.18
N ASP A 98 -12.60 1.08 -7.43
CA ASP A 98 -13.99 1.35 -7.80
C ASP A 98 -14.82 0.08 -8.07
N HIS A 99 -14.20 -1.10 -7.84
CA HIS A 99 -14.79 -2.43 -7.98
C HIS A 99 -15.32 -2.74 -9.38
N ASP A 100 -14.66 -2.19 -10.40
CA ASP A 100 -15.01 -2.43 -11.81
C ASP A 100 -14.29 -3.65 -12.41
N GLY A 101 -13.34 -4.24 -11.67
CA GLY A 101 -12.54 -5.39 -12.04
C GLY A 101 -11.20 -5.03 -12.68
N THR A 102 -10.84 -3.74 -12.71
CA THR A 102 -9.55 -3.22 -13.16
C THR A 102 -8.90 -2.49 -12.01
N ASP A 103 -7.64 -2.79 -11.70
CA ASP A 103 -6.96 -2.11 -10.61
C ASP A 103 -6.48 -0.72 -11.04
N GLU A 104 -6.55 0.24 -10.13
CA GLU A 104 -5.89 1.55 -10.21
C GLU A 104 -4.54 1.52 -9.53
N CYS A 105 -3.64 2.40 -9.98
CA CYS A 105 -2.38 2.66 -9.30
C CYS A 105 -2.40 4.04 -8.65
N ILE A 106 -2.28 4.06 -7.33
CA ILE A 106 -2.20 5.28 -6.53
C ILE A 106 -0.77 5.47 -6.08
N ILE A 107 -0.20 6.64 -6.34
CA ILE A 107 1.14 7.03 -5.90
C ILE A 107 1.01 8.11 -4.84
N GLY A 108 1.79 8.00 -3.78
CA GLY A 108 1.74 9.00 -2.70
C GLY A 108 2.96 8.99 -1.79
N GLU A 109 2.90 9.80 -0.75
CA GLU A 109 3.93 9.90 0.27
C GLU A 109 3.66 8.90 1.41
N ILE A 110 4.65 8.07 1.70
CA ILE A 110 4.66 7.24 2.91
C ILE A 110 5.36 8.05 3.99
N ARG A 111 4.63 8.45 5.03
CA ARG A 111 5.24 8.99 6.24
C ARG A 111 5.28 7.91 7.32
N LYS A 112 6.46 7.69 7.86
CA LYS A 112 6.62 6.95 9.11
C LYS A 112 6.43 7.95 10.26
N PHE A 113 5.28 7.92 10.92
CA PHE A 113 5.10 8.71 12.12
C PHE A 113 5.73 7.97 13.29
N ASP A 114 6.71 8.61 13.92
CA ASP A 114 7.25 8.19 15.21
C ASP A 114 6.40 8.82 16.31
N ASN A 115 5.35 8.11 16.73
CA ASN A 115 4.61 8.44 17.95
C ASN A 115 5.07 7.58 19.14
N GLY A 116 6.21 6.91 19.00
CA GLY A 116 6.86 6.11 20.04
C GLY A 116 6.32 4.69 20.20
N GLU A 117 5.28 4.28 19.48
CA GLU A 117 4.68 2.95 19.66
C GLU A 117 4.33 2.18 18.38
N VAL A 118 4.09 2.82 17.24
CA VAL A 118 3.70 2.11 15.99
C VAL A 118 4.19 2.87 14.75
N TYR A 119 4.97 2.21 13.91
CA TYR A 119 5.27 2.68 12.56
C TYR A 119 4.16 2.21 11.63
N THR A 120 3.32 3.12 11.16
CA THR A 120 2.33 2.83 10.13
C THR A 120 2.88 3.28 8.78
N ASN A 121 2.76 2.42 7.76
CA ASN A 121 3.06 2.81 6.38
C ASN A 121 1.86 3.56 5.79
N ASP A 122 1.41 4.62 6.45
CA ASP A 122 0.25 5.38 6.01
C ASP A 122 0.63 6.32 4.89
N VAL A 123 -0.11 6.32 3.79
CA VAL A 123 0.02 7.36 2.77
C VAL A 123 -0.64 8.61 3.28
N TYR A 124 0.19 9.60 3.55
CA TYR A 124 -0.25 10.89 4.04
C TYR A 124 -0.82 11.78 2.93
N ALA A 125 -0.24 11.72 1.75
CA ALA A 125 -0.63 12.55 0.62
C ALA A 125 -0.56 11.76 -0.69
N ILE A 126 -1.58 11.89 -1.52
CA ILE A 126 -1.60 11.33 -2.88
C ILE A 126 -0.91 12.31 -3.82
N TYR A 127 -0.03 11.80 -4.67
CA TYR A 127 0.68 12.55 -5.70
C TYR A 127 0.08 12.36 -7.08
N ALA A 128 -0.34 11.13 -7.38
CA ALA A 128 -0.96 10.79 -8.65
C ALA A 128 -1.89 9.58 -8.53
N ILE A 129 -2.87 9.50 -9.43
CA ILE A 129 -3.71 8.33 -9.62
C ILE A 129 -3.68 7.98 -11.10
N TYR A 130 -3.47 6.71 -11.39
CA TYR A 130 -3.49 6.14 -12.73
C TYR A 130 -4.56 5.05 -12.82
N ALA A 131 -5.16 4.89 -14.01
CA ALA A 131 -6.04 3.78 -14.33
C ALA A 131 -5.72 3.23 -15.73
N ILE A 132 -6.10 1.99 -15.97
CA ILE A 132 -5.98 1.36 -17.28
C ILE A 132 -7.31 1.52 -18.01
N ASP A 133 -7.28 2.17 -19.17
CA ASP A 133 -8.40 2.23 -20.10
C ASP A 133 -7.92 1.83 -21.50
N ASN A 134 -8.58 0.88 -22.16
CA ASN A 134 -8.22 0.36 -23.48
C ASN A 134 -6.78 -0.17 -23.58
N ASN A 135 -6.28 -0.85 -22.56
CA ASN A 135 -4.90 -1.35 -22.43
C ASN A 135 -3.82 -0.24 -22.42
N GLU A 136 -4.18 0.98 -22.11
CA GLU A 136 -3.26 2.10 -21.91
C GLU A 136 -3.35 2.61 -20.47
N VAL A 137 -2.20 2.92 -19.87
CA VAL A 137 -2.14 3.56 -18.54
C VAL A 137 -2.40 5.04 -18.70
N ASN A 138 -3.47 5.51 -18.07
CA ASN A 138 -3.90 6.90 -18.12
C ASN A 138 -3.71 7.57 -16.77
N LEU A 139 -3.11 8.75 -16.77
CA LEU A 139 -3.01 9.61 -15.60
C LEU A 139 -4.36 10.29 -15.35
N LEU A 140 -5.00 9.97 -14.23
CA LEU A 140 -6.28 10.53 -13.82
C LEU A 140 -6.13 11.77 -12.96
N LEU A 141 -5.20 11.74 -12.00
CA LEU A 141 -4.90 12.85 -11.11
C LEU A 141 -3.40 13.14 -11.11
N ASP A 142 -3.05 14.41 -11.24
CA ASP A 142 -1.68 14.95 -11.12
C ASP A 142 -1.70 16.07 -10.07
N VAL A 143 -1.16 15.80 -8.89
CA VAL A 143 -1.15 16.78 -7.80
C VAL A 143 0.08 17.65 -7.89
N ILE A 144 -0.14 18.94 -8.18
CA ILE A 144 0.91 19.95 -8.34
C ILE A 144 0.79 20.95 -7.20
N SER A 145 1.91 21.29 -6.53
CA SER A 145 1.93 22.31 -5.50
C SER A 145 1.30 23.64 -5.97
N PRO A 146 0.50 24.30 -5.12
CA PRO A 146 0.27 24.05 -3.70
C PRO A 146 -0.85 23.04 -3.40
N ALA A 147 -1.37 22.30 -4.40
CA ALA A 147 -2.43 21.33 -4.19
C ALA A 147 -1.95 20.13 -3.38
N TYR A 148 -2.91 19.48 -2.72
CA TYR A 148 -2.76 18.23 -1.98
C TYR A 148 -4.00 17.36 -2.16
N ALA A 149 -3.83 16.04 -2.03
CA ALA A 149 -4.92 15.08 -2.08
C ALA A 149 -4.66 13.96 -1.08
N PHE A 150 -5.72 13.37 -0.57
CA PHE A 150 -5.65 12.19 0.30
C PHE A 150 -6.92 11.35 0.16
N ARG A 151 -6.83 10.09 0.55
CA ARG A 151 -7.96 9.17 0.59
C ARG A 151 -8.56 9.18 1.99
N PHE A 152 -9.87 9.21 2.12
CA PHE A 152 -10.54 9.21 3.40
C PHE A 152 -11.61 8.11 3.53
N ASP A 153 -11.90 7.37 2.47
CA ASP A 153 -12.77 6.21 2.46
C ASP A 153 -12.35 5.27 1.32
N GLU A 154 -12.88 4.06 1.27
CA GLU A 154 -12.52 3.01 0.31
C GLU A 154 -12.43 3.51 -1.13
N ASN A 155 -13.42 4.28 -1.59
CA ASN A 155 -13.42 4.93 -2.91
C ASN A 155 -13.78 6.41 -2.81
N ALA A 156 -13.24 7.13 -1.84
CA ALA A 156 -13.50 8.56 -1.70
C ALA A 156 -12.22 9.33 -1.40
N PHE A 157 -12.01 10.39 -2.15
CA PHE A 157 -10.80 11.19 -2.17
C PHE A 157 -11.13 12.66 -1.96
N PHE A 158 -10.27 13.31 -1.23
CA PHE A 158 -10.23 14.74 -1.07
C PHE A 158 -9.12 15.34 -1.91
N TYR A 159 -9.39 16.49 -2.50
CA TYR A 159 -8.40 17.32 -3.19
C TYR A 159 -8.58 18.77 -2.76
N GLY A 160 -7.50 19.45 -2.44
CA GLY A 160 -7.52 20.85 -2.07
C GLY A 160 -6.31 21.62 -2.60
N SER A 161 -6.47 22.94 -2.74
CA SER A 161 -5.38 23.85 -3.08
C SER A 161 -5.66 25.22 -2.51
N THR A 162 -4.58 25.93 -2.11
CA THR A 162 -4.65 27.33 -1.72
C THR A 162 -3.60 28.11 -2.51
N GLU A 163 -4.05 29.01 -3.35
CA GLU A 163 -3.20 29.84 -4.18
C GLU A 163 -2.54 30.98 -3.37
N ALA A 164 -1.46 31.54 -3.91
CA ALA A 164 -0.71 32.59 -3.24
C ALA A 164 -1.50 33.91 -3.06
N ASP A 165 -2.53 34.13 -3.84
CA ASP A 165 -3.45 35.28 -3.73
C ASP A 165 -4.59 35.06 -2.71
N GLY A 166 -4.60 33.89 -2.05
CA GLY A 166 -5.60 33.50 -1.07
C GLY A 166 -6.85 32.86 -1.67
N ALA A 167 -6.93 32.72 -2.98
CA ALA A 167 -7.96 31.88 -3.58
C ALA A 167 -7.72 30.44 -3.14
N SER A 168 -8.76 29.77 -2.67
CA SER A 168 -8.66 28.36 -2.32
C SER A 168 -9.83 27.57 -2.84
N HIS A 169 -9.59 26.30 -3.05
CA HIS A 169 -10.61 25.37 -3.46
C HIS A 169 -10.36 23.99 -2.88
N TYR A 170 -11.41 23.27 -2.66
CA TYR A 170 -11.35 21.85 -2.35
C TYR A 170 -12.53 21.09 -2.95
N GLY A 171 -12.37 19.79 -3.10
CA GLY A 171 -13.42 18.96 -3.65
C GLY A 171 -13.31 17.51 -3.21
N ILE A 172 -14.41 16.80 -3.38
CA ILE A 172 -14.51 15.37 -3.12
C ILE A 172 -14.80 14.67 -4.44
N PHE A 173 -14.03 13.62 -4.72
CA PHE A 173 -14.24 12.80 -5.89
C PHE A 173 -14.19 11.30 -5.54
N HIS A 174 -14.71 10.49 -6.45
CA HIS A 174 -14.54 9.05 -6.47
C HIS A 174 -13.96 8.61 -7.80
N LEU A 175 -13.49 7.38 -7.84
CA LEU A 175 -13.25 6.66 -9.08
C LEU A 175 -14.55 5.94 -9.50
N GLU A 176 -14.83 5.93 -10.79
CA GLU A 176 -15.92 5.19 -11.38
C GLU A 176 -15.52 4.77 -12.80
N LYS A 177 -15.31 3.47 -13.01
CA LYS A 177 -14.85 2.88 -14.28
C LYS A 177 -13.59 3.57 -14.79
N GLY A 178 -12.57 3.61 -13.92
CA GLY A 178 -11.29 4.21 -14.21
C GLY A 178 -11.36 5.71 -14.54
N LYS A 179 -12.32 6.47 -14.00
CA LYS A 179 -12.46 7.92 -14.23
C LYS A 179 -12.75 8.67 -12.94
N LEU A 180 -12.23 9.88 -12.83
CA LEU A 180 -12.57 10.78 -11.73
C LEU A 180 -14.00 11.29 -11.87
N LYS A 181 -14.77 11.16 -10.81
CA LYS A 181 -16.13 11.67 -10.68
C LYS A 181 -16.22 12.62 -9.48
N TRP A 182 -16.17 13.91 -9.75
CA TRP A 182 -16.36 14.91 -8.72
C TRP A 182 -17.80 14.88 -8.21
N LYS A 183 -17.97 14.77 -6.90
CA LYS A 183 -19.27 14.87 -6.24
C LYS A 183 -19.62 16.30 -5.92
N GLU A 184 -18.66 16.98 -5.32
CA GLU A 184 -18.80 18.37 -4.94
C GLU A 184 -17.46 19.08 -4.97
N PHE A 185 -17.51 20.37 -5.22
CA PHE A 185 -16.34 21.20 -5.30
C PHE A 185 -16.66 22.60 -4.74
N PHE A 186 -15.78 23.11 -3.89
CA PHE A 186 -15.92 24.37 -3.19
C PHE A 186 -14.83 25.32 -3.60
N PHE A 187 -15.17 26.61 -3.73
CA PHE A 187 -14.23 27.65 -4.12
C PHE A 187 -14.39 28.88 -3.23
N THR A 188 -13.27 29.59 -2.98
CA THR A 188 -13.27 30.99 -2.56
C THR A 188 -12.31 31.78 -3.43
N LYS A 189 -12.63 33.05 -3.72
CA LYS A 189 -11.77 33.95 -4.49
C LYS A 189 -11.11 35.00 -3.62
N ASP A 190 -11.70 35.36 -2.49
CA ASP A 190 -11.38 36.55 -1.74
C ASP A 190 -11.62 36.39 -0.22
N HIS A 191 -11.58 35.18 0.29
CA HIS A 191 -11.87 34.81 1.68
C HIS A 191 -13.27 35.22 2.21
N ASN A 192 -14.10 35.83 1.38
CA ASN A 192 -15.42 36.33 1.76
C ASN A 192 -16.55 35.80 0.90
N THR A 193 -16.20 35.26 -0.29
CA THR A 193 -17.21 34.79 -1.24
C THR A 193 -16.98 33.33 -1.58
N PHE A 194 -17.93 32.51 -1.20
CA PHE A 194 -17.84 31.06 -1.31
C PHE A 194 -18.83 30.53 -2.34
N TYR A 195 -18.42 29.49 -3.06
CA TYR A 195 -19.19 28.85 -4.10
C TYR A 195 -19.15 27.33 -3.93
N LYS A 196 -20.23 26.67 -4.28
CA LYS A 196 -20.31 25.20 -4.30
C LYS A 196 -20.79 24.72 -5.66
N ASN A 197 -20.15 23.67 -6.16
CA ASN A 197 -20.57 22.97 -7.38
C ASN A 197 -20.83 21.50 -7.06
N THR A 198 -22.01 21.00 -7.37
CA THR A 198 -22.43 19.60 -7.18
C THR A 198 -22.69 18.89 -8.50
N THR A 199 -22.38 19.53 -9.64
CA THR A 199 -22.64 18.99 -10.98
C THR A 199 -21.49 18.16 -11.52
N GLY A 200 -20.39 18.03 -10.78
CA GLY A 200 -19.17 17.35 -11.22
C GLY A 200 -18.31 18.19 -12.18
N ASN A 201 -18.67 19.46 -12.36
CA ASN A 201 -17.90 20.40 -13.18
C ASN A 201 -17.03 21.27 -12.28
N LEU A 202 -15.72 21.34 -12.57
CA LEU A 202 -14.75 22.14 -11.81
C LEU A 202 -14.76 23.63 -12.17
N ASP A 203 -15.65 24.07 -13.06
CA ASP A 203 -15.76 25.45 -13.46
C ASP A 203 -16.56 26.26 -12.42
N ILE A 204 -15.90 27.21 -11.76
CA ILE A 204 -16.53 28.11 -10.80
C ILE A 204 -17.69 28.92 -11.39
N SER A 205 -17.70 29.17 -12.71
CA SER A 205 -18.79 29.90 -13.36
C SER A 205 -20.13 29.16 -13.33
N ASN A 206 -20.08 27.84 -13.14
CA ASN A 206 -21.25 26.97 -13.00
C ASN A 206 -21.60 26.66 -11.54
N SER A 207 -20.95 27.35 -10.59
CA SER A 207 -21.10 27.10 -9.18
C SER A 207 -22.15 28.00 -8.54
N GLU A 208 -22.86 27.48 -7.57
CA GLU A 208 -23.81 28.23 -6.75
C GLU A 208 -23.06 28.97 -5.63
N LYS A 209 -23.41 30.27 -5.47
CA LYS A 209 -22.91 31.03 -4.33
C LYS A 209 -23.58 30.55 -3.05
N ILE A 210 -22.77 30.20 -2.04
CA ILE A 210 -23.25 29.75 -0.75
C ILE A 210 -22.93 30.79 0.34
N SER A 211 -23.75 30.78 1.40
CA SER A 211 -23.57 31.67 2.53
C SER A 211 -23.00 30.88 3.70
N ILE A 212 -21.68 30.78 3.72
CA ILE A 212 -20.92 30.20 4.83
C ILE A 212 -19.86 31.20 5.27
N THR A 213 -19.30 31.00 6.45
CA THR A 213 -18.16 31.77 6.95
C THR A 213 -16.85 31.17 6.45
N GLU A 214 -15.76 31.93 6.52
CA GLU A 214 -14.42 31.38 6.27
C GLU A 214 -14.08 30.26 7.24
N ASP A 215 -14.46 30.42 8.51
CA ASP A 215 -14.23 29.39 9.52
C ASP A 215 -14.98 28.09 9.19
N ASP A 216 -16.23 28.17 8.72
CA ASP A 216 -16.99 27.00 8.26
C ASP A 216 -16.33 26.33 7.06
N PHE A 217 -15.86 27.13 6.08
CA PHE A 217 -15.17 26.63 4.90
C PHE A 217 -13.89 25.88 5.26
N ILE A 218 -13.08 26.45 6.16
CA ILE A 218 -11.85 25.83 6.65
C ILE A 218 -12.18 24.60 7.50
N HIS A 219 -13.21 24.69 8.35
CA HIS A 219 -13.62 23.57 9.20
C HIS A 219 -14.08 22.36 8.40
N ASP A 220 -14.90 22.57 7.36
CA ASP A 220 -15.34 21.51 6.47
C ASP A 220 -14.14 20.84 5.77
N GLN A 221 -13.20 21.65 5.25
CA GLN A 221 -11.96 21.15 4.66
C GLN A 221 -11.15 20.30 5.65
N MET A 222 -10.97 20.77 6.89
CA MET A 222 -10.21 20.06 7.90
C MET A 222 -10.89 18.78 8.40
N THR A 223 -12.23 18.72 8.33
CA THR A 223 -12.97 17.52 8.74
C THR A 223 -12.55 16.29 7.92
N TYR A 224 -12.34 16.45 6.62
CA TYR A 224 -11.84 15.36 5.76
C TYR A 224 -10.40 15.00 6.06
N ALA A 225 -9.56 15.99 6.40
CA ALA A 225 -8.15 15.76 6.73
C ALA A 225 -7.92 14.97 8.03
N LEU A 226 -8.95 14.86 8.88
CA LEU A 226 -8.89 14.10 10.14
C LEU A 226 -9.38 12.66 10.01
N ILE A 227 -9.88 12.26 8.84
CA ILE A 227 -10.34 10.89 8.56
C ILE A 227 -9.15 10.14 8.01
N GLU A 228 -8.55 9.30 8.86
CA GLU A 228 -7.46 8.42 8.44
C GLU A 228 -8.03 7.22 7.70
N TYR A 229 -7.63 7.07 6.44
CA TYR A 229 -7.83 5.84 5.68
C TYR A 229 -6.47 5.18 5.49
N THR A 230 -6.28 4.06 6.15
CA THR A 230 -5.03 3.33 6.12
C THR A 230 -5.02 2.34 4.95
N ASN A 231 -4.05 2.48 4.06
CA ASN A 231 -3.79 1.53 2.99
C ASN A 231 -2.41 0.89 3.16
N ASP A 232 -2.31 -0.34 2.67
CA ASP A 232 -1.06 -1.09 2.70
C ASP A 232 -0.25 -0.79 1.41
N TYR A 233 0.55 0.27 1.45
CA TYR A 233 1.38 0.70 0.32
C TYR A 233 2.74 0.00 0.31
N ASN A 234 3.24 -0.28 -0.89
CA ASN A 234 4.64 -0.63 -1.12
C ASN A 234 5.43 0.63 -1.47
N SER A 235 6.68 0.73 -0.99
CA SER A 235 7.57 1.82 -1.42
C SER A 235 8.19 1.54 -2.79
N ILE A 236 8.68 2.58 -3.46
CA ILE A 236 9.47 2.43 -4.69
C ILE A 236 10.76 1.63 -4.41
N GLU A 237 11.31 1.72 -3.19
CA GLU A 237 12.42 0.88 -2.76
C GLU A 237 12.04 -0.61 -2.77
N ASN A 238 10.89 -0.98 -2.19
CA ASN A 238 10.40 -2.36 -2.20
C ASN A 238 10.12 -2.86 -3.63
N TYR A 239 9.63 -1.99 -4.51
CA TYR A 239 9.44 -2.30 -5.93
C TYR A 239 10.77 -2.61 -6.63
N ASP A 240 11.83 -1.82 -6.38
CA ASP A 240 13.15 -2.05 -6.97
C ASP A 240 13.79 -3.33 -6.43
N ILE A 241 13.66 -3.60 -5.14
CA ILE A 241 14.14 -4.82 -4.50
C ILE A 241 13.33 -6.05 -4.96
N GLY A 242 12.04 -5.91 -5.20
CA GLY A 242 11.12 -7.01 -5.50
C GLY A 242 10.53 -7.67 -4.25
N LEU A 243 10.91 -7.20 -3.06
CA LEU A 243 10.54 -7.79 -1.77
C LEU A 243 10.36 -6.72 -0.70
N ARG A 244 9.35 -6.88 0.15
CA ARG A 244 9.13 -6.12 1.37
C ARG A 244 9.34 -7.02 2.59
N ALA A 245 9.95 -6.48 3.63
CA ALA A 245 10.18 -7.17 4.88
C ALA A 245 9.55 -6.39 6.05
N ASP A 246 8.70 -7.06 6.83
CA ASP A 246 7.95 -6.46 7.93
C ASP A 246 7.94 -7.39 9.15
N TRP A 247 7.66 -6.84 10.33
CA TRP A 247 7.29 -7.66 11.47
C TRP A 247 5.94 -8.34 11.21
N ALA A 248 5.87 -9.67 11.38
CA ALA A 248 4.62 -10.41 11.15
C ALA A 248 3.51 -10.02 12.13
N LYS A 249 3.86 -9.65 13.36
CA LYS A 249 2.93 -9.20 14.42
C LYS A 249 2.17 -7.92 14.05
N ASP A 250 2.74 -7.10 13.16
CA ASP A 250 2.19 -5.81 12.76
C ASP A 250 1.37 -5.93 11.45
N ARG A 251 1.19 -7.16 10.96
CA ARG A 251 0.49 -7.46 9.70
C ARG A 251 -0.76 -8.31 9.91
N ASP A 252 -1.80 -7.99 9.16
CA ASP A 252 -2.99 -8.82 9.09
C ASP A 252 -2.74 -10.01 8.17
N LEU A 253 -2.33 -11.13 8.76
CA LEU A 253 -2.06 -12.36 8.02
C LEU A 253 -3.31 -12.95 7.36
N SER A 254 -4.52 -12.52 7.74
CA SER A 254 -5.77 -12.99 7.11
C SER A 254 -5.95 -12.51 5.67
N LYS A 255 -5.21 -11.47 5.26
CA LYS A 255 -5.18 -10.97 3.88
C LYS A 255 -4.56 -11.96 2.90
N TYR A 256 -3.71 -12.87 3.39
CA TYR A 256 -3.03 -13.85 2.55
C TYR A 256 -3.83 -15.15 2.45
N LYS A 257 -3.88 -15.75 1.27
CA LYS A 257 -4.53 -17.05 1.07
C LYS A 257 -3.79 -18.15 1.80
N THR A 258 -2.49 -18.15 1.72
CA THR A 258 -1.55 -19.04 2.42
C THR A 258 -0.22 -18.28 2.59
N TYR A 259 0.67 -18.83 3.40
CA TYR A 259 2.06 -18.39 3.48
C TYR A 259 2.95 -19.60 3.78
N GLU A 260 4.20 -19.51 3.32
CA GLU A 260 5.21 -20.51 3.61
C GLU A 260 5.79 -20.21 4.99
N GLU A 261 5.69 -21.15 5.93
CA GLU A 261 6.31 -21.00 7.25
C GLU A 261 7.67 -21.67 7.29
N TYR A 262 8.65 -20.98 7.84
CA TYR A 262 9.97 -21.55 8.11
C TYR A 262 10.53 -21.04 9.43
N VAL A 263 11.07 -21.97 10.23
CA VAL A 263 11.63 -21.67 11.54
C VAL A 263 13.12 -21.97 11.54
N VAL A 264 13.95 -20.96 11.70
CA VAL A 264 15.40 -21.08 11.89
C VAL A 264 15.74 -21.16 13.37
N ASP A 265 15.10 -20.32 14.20
CA ASP A 265 15.24 -20.30 15.64
C ASP A 265 13.86 -20.14 16.32
N ALA A 266 13.42 -21.16 17.03
CA ALA A 266 12.10 -21.19 17.67
C ALA A 266 11.94 -20.19 18.83
N SER A 267 13.01 -19.60 19.33
CA SER A 267 12.98 -18.56 20.38
C SER A 267 12.88 -17.13 19.82
N ALA A 268 12.84 -17.00 18.50
CA ALA A 268 12.97 -15.74 17.79
C ALA A 268 11.61 -15.10 17.45
N GLU A 269 11.64 -13.90 16.89
CA GLU A 269 10.49 -13.20 16.40
C GLU A 269 10.14 -13.62 14.97
N GLN A 270 8.91 -13.35 14.56
CA GLN A 270 8.41 -13.65 13.23
C GLN A 270 8.49 -12.41 12.33
N ILE A 271 9.02 -12.60 11.14
CA ILE A 271 9.04 -11.61 10.07
C ILE A 271 8.26 -12.13 8.87
N LEU A 272 7.67 -11.20 8.13
CA LEU A 272 6.94 -11.49 6.91
C LEU A 272 7.70 -10.90 5.72
N LEU A 273 8.11 -11.77 4.81
CA LEU A 273 8.77 -11.41 3.55
C LEU A 273 7.73 -11.49 2.43
N THR A 274 7.20 -10.34 2.02
CA THR A 274 6.13 -10.23 1.03
C THR A 274 6.71 -9.79 -0.31
N PRO A 275 6.67 -10.64 -1.34
CA PRO A 275 7.03 -10.22 -2.69
C PRO A 275 6.13 -9.11 -3.22
N VAL A 276 6.69 -8.18 -4.00
CA VAL A 276 5.89 -7.17 -4.73
C VAL A 276 5.36 -7.71 -6.06
N ALA A 277 5.99 -8.77 -6.58
CA ALA A 277 5.59 -9.54 -7.75
C ALA A 277 6.03 -10.99 -7.56
N PRO A 278 5.54 -11.96 -8.37
CA PRO A 278 5.98 -13.35 -8.26
C PRO A 278 7.48 -13.51 -8.39
N LEU A 279 8.11 -14.12 -7.39
CA LEU A 279 9.54 -14.43 -7.35
C LEU A 279 9.76 -15.92 -7.63
N LYS A 280 10.93 -16.25 -8.17
CA LYS A 280 11.36 -17.63 -8.50
C LYS A 280 12.73 -17.91 -7.90
N ASN A 281 13.06 -19.21 -7.81
CA ASN A 281 14.38 -19.67 -7.41
C ASN A 281 14.83 -19.10 -6.06
N ILE A 282 13.90 -19.05 -5.11
CA ILE A 282 14.15 -18.42 -3.80
C ILE A 282 15.02 -19.35 -2.95
N LYS A 283 16.08 -18.81 -2.38
CA LYS A 283 16.95 -19.48 -1.42
C LYS A 283 17.06 -18.69 -0.14
N LEU A 284 16.84 -19.36 0.96
CA LEU A 284 17.16 -18.85 2.28
C LEU A 284 18.58 -19.29 2.64
N LEU A 285 19.40 -18.33 3.05
CA LEU A 285 20.83 -18.55 3.30
C LEU A 285 21.17 -18.17 4.75
N SER A 286 22.01 -18.98 5.42
CA SER A 286 22.72 -18.50 6.60
C SER A 286 23.93 -17.68 6.16
N VAL A 287 24.25 -16.65 6.93
CA VAL A 287 25.40 -15.77 6.69
C VAL A 287 26.36 -15.89 7.84
N GLU A 288 27.61 -16.16 7.55
CA GLU A 288 28.71 -16.15 8.50
C GLU A 288 29.70 -15.05 8.09
N TYR A 289 29.99 -14.14 9.02
CA TYR A 289 30.99 -13.11 8.81
C TYR A 289 32.35 -13.60 9.25
N THR A 290 33.30 -13.57 8.35
CA THR A 290 34.73 -13.80 8.65
C THR A 290 35.46 -12.45 8.65
N THR A 291 36.71 -12.43 9.08
CA THR A 291 37.53 -11.19 9.11
C THR A 291 37.75 -10.56 7.72
N GLU A 292 37.44 -11.26 6.65
CA GLU A 292 37.73 -10.82 5.28
C GLU A 292 36.51 -10.82 4.36
N GLU A 293 35.48 -11.65 4.62
CA GLU A 293 34.35 -11.82 3.70
C GLU A 293 33.08 -12.37 4.40
N PHE A 294 31.92 -12.19 3.77
CA PHE A 294 30.72 -12.92 4.10
C PHE A 294 30.73 -14.28 3.42
N LYS A 295 30.42 -15.33 4.19
CA LYS A 295 30.17 -16.68 3.65
C LYS A 295 28.71 -17.02 3.79
N THR A 296 28.15 -17.54 2.71
CA THR A 296 26.75 -17.96 2.70
C THR A 296 26.65 -19.47 2.55
N LYS A 297 25.62 -20.05 3.19
CA LYS A 297 25.25 -21.45 3.03
C LYS A 297 23.77 -21.57 2.88
N GLU A 298 23.33 -22.28 1.86
CA GLU A 298 21.91 -22.55 1.63
C GLU A 298 21.30 -23.33 2.81
N ILE A 299 20.20 -22.80 3.35
CA ILE A 299 19.40 -23.41 4.39
C ILE A 299 18.20 -24.12 3.76
N ARG A 300 17.53 -23.44 2.82
CA ARG A 300 16.30 -23.92 2.18
C ARG A 300 16.13 -23.32 0.79
N THR A 301 15.53 -24.08 -0.11
CA THR A 301 15.01 -23.60 -1.40
C THR A 301 13.49 -23.58 -1.33
N ILE A 302 12.90 -22.52 -1.88
CA ILE A 302 11.46 -22.35 -2.07
C ILE A 302 11.25 -22.10 -3.56
N ASP A 303 10.34 -22.82 -4.20
CA ASP A 303 10.18 -22.75 -5.66
C ASP A 303 9.65 -21.39 -6.11
N THR A 304 8.58 -20.91 -5.45
CA THR A 304 7.91 -19.64 -5.79
C THR A 304 7.35 -18.97 -4.55
N LEU A 305 7.38 -17.65 -4.53
CA LEU A 305 6.61 -16.79 -3.64
C LEU A 305 5.87 -15.75 -4.47
N ASP A 306 4.71 -15.30 -4.02
CA ASP A 306 3.95 -14.22 -4.64
C ASP A 306 3.29 -13.34 -3.58
N PRO A 307 2.73 -12.18 -3.94
CA PRO A 307 2.11 -11.27 -2.96
C PRO A 307 0.98 -11.88 -2.13
N ALA A 308 0.28 -12.91 -2.65
CA ALA A 308 -0.77 -13.62 -1.93
C ALA A 308 -0.25 -14.83 -1.13
N HIS A 309 1.02 -15.20 -1.34
CA HIS A 309 1.68 -16.34 -0.70
C HIS A 309 3.11 -15.94 -0.26
N PRO A 310 3.28 -15.10 0.79
CA PRO A 310 4.56 -14.65 1.30
C PRO A 310 5.27 -15.72 2.11
N LEU A 311 6.51 -15.43 2.52
CA LEU A 311 7.28 -16.25 3.46
C LEU A 311 7.18 -15.66 4.87
N CYS A 312 6.67 -16.44 5.82
CA CYS A 312 6.73 -16.13 7.25
C CYS A 312 7.95 -16.83 7.86
N LEU A 313 8.95 -16.07 8.24
CA LEU A 313 10.23 -16.56 8.75
C LEU A 313 10.34 -16.28 10.25
N THR A 314 10.50 -17.32 11.07
CA THR A 314 10.85 -17.20 12.49
C THR A 314 12.36 -17.28 12.64
N THR A 315 12.99 -16.19 13.00
CA THR A 315 14.45 -16.08 13.12
C THR A 315 14.86 -14.99 14.09
N TYR A 316 16.08 -15.09 14.62
CA TYR A 316 16.68 -13.99 15.37
C TYR A 316 17.41 -13.06 14.39
N LEU A 317 17.14 -11.76 14.48
CA LEU A 317 17.81 -10.74 13.68
C LEU A 317 18.77 -9.93 14.52
N GLU A 318 19.95 -9.71 13.97
CA GLU A 318 20.97 -8.85 14.58
C GLU A 318 21.03 -7.50 13.83
N SER A 319 21.31 -6.43 14.58
CA SER A 319 21.39 -5.08 14.00
C SER A 319 22.74 -4.76 13.36
N THR A 320 23.80 -5.50 13.72
CA THR A 320 25.18 -5.15 13.34
C THR A 320 25.79 -6.12 12.35
N ILE A 321 25.51 -7.41 12.51
CA ILE A 321 26.07 -8.47 11.66
C ILE A 321 24.91 -9.37 11.23
N PRO A 322 24.51 -9.32 9.97
CA PRO A 322 23.40 -10.15 9.50
C PRO A 322 23.79 -11.63 9.55
N ASN A 323 22.89 -12.45 10.08
CA ASN A 323 23.05 -13.91 10.18
C ASN A 323 22.24 -14.68 9.15
N ILE A 324 21.35 -13.99 8.41
CA ILE A 324 20.47 -14.58 7.42
C ILE A 324 20.39 -13.70 6.19
N ALA A 325 20.21 -14.34 5.02
CA ALA A 325 19.98 -13.66 3.75
C ALA A 325 18.95 -14.42 2.93
N ILE A 326 18.38 -13.72 1.96
CA ILE A 326 17.48 -14.28 0.95
C ILE A 326 18.02 -13.97 -0.45
N GLN A 327 18.05 -14.99 -1.31
CA GLN A 327 18.38 -14.88 -2.72
C GLN A 327 17.16 -15.24 -3.55
N PHE A 328 16.90 -14.51 -4.63
CA PHE A 328 15.78 -14.78 -5.53
C PHE A 328 16.04 -14.20 -6.91
N GLU A 329 15.22 -14.61 -7.88
CA GLU A 329 15.21 -14.05 -9.24
C GLU A 329 14.04 -13.06 -9.36
N TYR A 330 14.38 -11.81 -9.72
CA TYR A 330 13.44 -10.72 -9.97
C TYR A 330 13.90 -9.89 -11.15
N LYS A 331 13.00 -9.53 -12.08
CA LYS A 331 13.32 -8.80 -13.33
C LYS A 331 14.50 -9.42 -14.09
N ASP A 332 14.49 -10.77 -14.21
CA ASP A 332 15.53 -11.58 -14.87
C ASP A 332 16.95 -11.44 -14.27
N GLN A 333 17.03 -10.99 -13.04
CA GLN A 333 18.29 -10.87 -12.29
C GLN A 333 18.24 -11.67 -10.99
N VAL A 334 19.33 -12.36 -10.69
CA VAL A 334 19.51 -12.99 -9.38
C VAL A 334 19.99 -11.92 -8.41
N GLN A 335 19.24 -11.73 -7.34
CA GLN A 335 19.54 -10.74 -6.30
C GLN A 335 19.70 -11.46 -4.97
N THR A 336 20.56 -10.94 -4.12
CA THR A 336 20.75 -11.46 -2.76
C THR A 336 20.76 -10.30 -1.77
N TYR A 337 19.95 -10.43 -0.71
CA TYR A 337 19.86 -9.44 0.36
C TYR A 337 20.06 -10.08 1.71
N THR A 338 20.87 -9.46 2.56
CA THR A 338 20.87 -9.76 3.99
C THR A 338 19.63 -9.18 4.65
N ILE A 339 19.15 -9.85 5.69
CA ILE A 339 18.01 -9.41 6.49
C ILE A 339 18.56 -9.06 7.89
N SER A 340 18.35 -7.81 8.31
CA SER A 340 18.85 -7.31 9.59
C SER A 340 17.90 -6.30 10.21
N LEU A 341 18.19 -5.82 11.41
CA LEU A 341 17.46 -4.74 12.06
C LEU A 341 18.14 -3.41 11.80
N SER A 342 17.34 -2.39 11.54
CA SER A 342 17.78 -1.01 11.63
C SER A 342 18.18 -0.68 13.07
N GLY A 343 19.38 -0.19 13.25
CA GLY A 343 19.84 0.29 14.57
C GLY A 343 19.18 1.60 15.00
N PHE A 344 18.43 2.23 14.10
CA PHE A 344 17.78 3.51 14.35
C PHE A 344 16.35 3.34 14.89
N ASP A 345 15.53 2.52 14.24
CA ASP A 345 14.11 2.40 14.51
C ASP A 345 13.62 0.96 14.75
N GLY A 346 14.53 -0.02 14.67
CA GLY A 346 14.18 -1.42 14.82
C GLY A 346 13.35 -2.00 13.66
N SER A 347 13.21 -1.28 12.55
CA SER A 347 12.62 -1.81 11.33
C SER A 347 13.49 -2.89 10.71
N ILE A 348 12.89 -3.73 9.87
CA ILE A 348 13.62 -4.74 9.12
C ILE A 348 14.20 -4.10 7.86
N VAL A 349 15.49 -4.33 7.62
CA VAL A 349 16.24 -3.78 6.48
C VAL A 349 16.76 -4.90 5.61
N LEU A 350 16.55 -4.74 4.30
CA LEU A 350 17.12 -5.58 3.25
C LEU A 350 18.33 -4.85 2.65
N THR A 351 19.53 -5.41 2.85
CA THR A 351 20.77 -4.83 2.33
C THR A 351 21.37 -5.71 1.25
N PRO A 352 21.67 -5.18 0.05
CA PRO A 352 22.31 -5.97 -1.01
C PRO A 352 23.57 -6.68 -0.53
N LEU A 353 23.70 -7.95 -0.87
CA LEU A 353 24.88 -8.77 -0.59
C LEU A 353 25.51 -9.18 -1.92
N GLU A 354 26.67 -8.64 -2.22
CA GLU A 354 27.49 -9.08 -3.34
C GLU A 354 28.17 -10.42 -2.97
N ILE A 355 27.90 -11.46 -3.75
CA ILE A 355 28.44 -12.82 -3.56
C ILE A 355 29.37 -13.16 -4.70
#